data_4586572102d523e6cffed8b6c0af66a3
#
_entry.id   4586572102d523e6cffed8b6c0af66a3
#
_cell.length_a   1.000
_cell.length_b   1.000
_cell.length_c   1.000
_cell.angle_alpha   90.00
_cell.angle_beta   90.00
_cell.angle_gamma   90.00
#
_symmetry.space_group_name_H-M   'P 1'
#
loop_
_entity.id
_entity.type
_entity.pdbx_description
1 polymer ?
#
loop_
_entity_poly.entity_id
_entity_poly.type
_entity_poly.pdbx_seq_one_letter_code
_entity_poly.pdbx_strand_id
1 'polypeptide(L)'
;MNKPTYHGWIDALPDVKINAKTLLREYNQHIEPLMEDVVDQGNAVVVQSRYHLTDYSIVPETAKVVESLRASFDFTHVTYRLVMPNTCYNWHYDPGEVCYHIPLQTNPGCWFVYEHRSFHMLANNAVYIVNNGRNHTFVNAGKEPRLHLTFMDFGTTNQNTY
;
A
#
# COMPACT_ATOMS: atom_id res chain seq x y z
N MET A 1 20.92 11.17 5.16
CA MET A 1 19.95 11.95 5.97
C MET A 1 19.24 10.98 6.91
N ASN A 2 19.06 11.34 8.19
CA ASN A 2 18.32 10.46 9.11
C ASN A 2 16.86 10.42 8.66
N LYS A 3 16.35 9.24 8.36
CA LYS A 3 14.91 9.05 8.10
C LYS A 3 14.12 9.54 9.31
N PRO A 4 13.06 10.32 9.13
CA PRO A 4 12.21 10.70 10.24
C PRO A 4 11.59 9.44 10.84
N THR A 5 11.82 9.22 12.13
CA THR A 5 11.22 8.08 12.83
C THR A 5 9.76 8.42 13.10
N TYR A 6 8.85 7.73 12.41
CA TYR A 6 7.42 7.87 12.67
C TYR A 6 7.02 6.99 13.85
N HIS A 7 6.52 7.61 14.92
CA HIS A 7 6.14 6.93 16.17
C HIS A 7 4.62 6.65 16.27
N GLY A 8 3.84 7.13 15.32
CA GLY A 8 2.40 6.85 15.25
C GLY A 8 2.07 5.40 14.88
N TRP A 9 0.81 5.17 14.57
CA TRP A 9 0.30 3.89 14.06
C TRP A 9 -0.05 4.03 12.58
N ILE A 10 -1.16 4.71 12.29
CA ILE A 10 -1.60 5.11 10.96
C ILE A 10 -2.22 6.49 11.08
N ASP A 11 -1.76 7.43 10.27
CA ASP A 11 -2.32 8.78 10.19
C ASP A 11 -2.54 9.19 8.73
N ALA A 12 -3.60 9.94 8.47
CA ALA A 12 -3.80 10.59 7.19
C ALA A 12 -2.89 11.82 7.07
N LEU A 13 -2.29 12.03 5.91
CA LEU A 13 -1.48 13.21 5.61
C LEU A 13 -2.37 14.32 5.05
N PRO A 14 -2.59 15.42 5.79
CA PRO A 14 -3.62 16.40 5.44
C PRO A 14 -3.28 17.26 4.22
N ASP A 15 -2.00 17.42 3.92
CA ASP A 15 -1.52 18.38 2.91
C ASP A 15 -1.35 17.78 1.51
N VAL A 16 -1.56 16.47 1.36
CA VAL A 16 -1.42 15.78 0.08
C VAL A 16 -2.78 15.69 -0.62
N LYS A 17 -2.92 16.39 -1.73
CA LYS A 17 -4.14 16.35 -2.55
C LYS A 17 -4.01 15.30 -3.64
N ILE A 18 -4.90 14.31 -3.62
CA ILE A 18 -5.00 13.28 -4.63
C ILE A 18 -6.44 13.16 -5.14
N ASN A 19 -6.59 12.56 -6.33
CA ASN A 19 -7.89 12.17 -6.86
C ASN A 19 -7.90 10.65 -7.07
N ALA A 20 -8.35 9.91 -6.06
CA ALA A 20 -8.35 8.46 -6.09
C ALA A 20 -9.16 7.88 -7.26
N LYS A 21 -10.23 8.55 -7.71
CA LYS A 21 -11.02 8.12 -8.88
C LYS A 21 -10.20 8.17 -10.18
N THR A 22 -9.39 9.21 -10.34
CA THR A 22 -8.52 9.33 -11.51
C THR A 22 -7.44 8.25 -11.50
N LEU A 23 -6.82 8.01 -10.35
CA LEU A 23 -5.81 6.95 -10.20
C LEU A 23 -6.42 5.56 -10.40
N LEU A 24 -7.63 5.31 -9.90
CA LEU A 24 -8.35 4.06 -10.11
C LEU A 24 -8.68 3.84 -11.59
N ARG A 25 -9.05 4.89 -12.33
CA ARG A 25 -9.29 4.80 -13.77
C ARG A 25 -8.02 4.43 -14.54
N GLU A 26 -6.87 5.06 -14.22
CA GLU A 26 -5.58 4.70 -14.81
C GLU A 26 -5.21 3.24 -14.49
N TYR A 27 -5.42 2.81 -13.24
CA TYR A 27 -5.20 1.42 -12.85
C TYR A 27 -6.02 0.46 -13.73
N ASN A 28 -7.33 0.67 -13.84
CA ASN A 28 -8.21 -0.21 -14.61
C ASN A 28 -7.85 -0.24 -16.10
N GLN A 29 -7.35 0.86 -16.65
CA GLN A 29 -7.00 0.97 -18.08
C GLN A 29 -5.63 0.38 -18.42
N HIS A 30 -4.65 0.52 -17.53
CA HIS A 30 -3.24 0.29 -17.87
C HIS A 30 -2.52 -0.71 -16.96
N ILE A 31 -2.93 -0.83 -15.70
CA ILE A 31 -2.22 -1.63 -14.70
C ILE A 31 -2.89 -2.97 -14.44
N GLU A 32 -4.22 -3.01 -14.36
CA GLU A 32 -4.97 -4.24 -14.06
C GLU A 32 -4.54 -5.44 -14.94
N PRO A 33 -4.34 -5.27 -16.27
CA PRO A 33 -3.86 -6.36 -17.12
C PRO A 33 -2.42 -6.82 -16.86
N LEU A 34 -1.63 -6.01 -16.13
CA LEU A 34 -0.23 -6.26 -15.81
C LEU A 34 -0.03 -6.82 -14.39
N MET A 35 -1.13 -6.96 -13.63
CA MET A 35 -1.06 -7.46 -12.26
C MET A 35 -0.60 -8.92 -12.24
N GLU A 36 0.35 -9.23 -11.37
CA GLU A 36 0.88 -10.57 -11.17
C GLU A 36 0.40 -11.15 -9.84
N ASP A 37 -0.10 -12.37 -9.88
CA ASP A 37 -0.49 -13.10 -8.68
C ASP A 37 0.74 -13.40 -7.83
N VAL A 38 0.62 -13.10 -6.55
CA VAL A 38 1.67 -13.41 -5.57
C VAL A 38 1.34 -14.75 -4.94
N VAL A 39 2.16 -15.76 -5.21
CA VAL A 39 2.09 -17.04 -4.53
C VAL A 39 2.78 -16.88 -3.17
N ASP A 40 1.98 -16.79 -2.12
CA ASP A 40 2.51 -16.78 -0.75
C ASP A 40 2.93 -18.21 -0.37
N GLN A 41 4.18 -18.38 0.02
CA GLN A 41 4.71 -19.66 0.51
C GLN A 41 4.50 -19.83 2.04
N GLY A 42 3.84 -18.86 2.68
CA GLY A 42 3.50 -18.90 4.11
C GLY A 42 2.23 -19.71 4.42
N ASN A 43 1.93 -19.81 5.71
CA ASN A 43 0.76 -20.56 6.22
C ASN A 43 -0.55 -19.78 6.21
N ALA A 44 -0.55 -18.54 5.74
CA ALA A 44 -1.75 -17.72 5.64
C ALA A 44 -2.46 -17.95 4.30
N VAL A 45 -3.78 -17.87 4.31
CA VAL A 45 -4.57 -17.83 3.06
C VAL A 45 -4.48 -16.40 2.51
N VAL A 46 -3.49 -16.15 1.69
CA VAL A 46 -3.29 -14.87 1.04
C VAL A 46 -3.55 -15.00 -0.44
N VAL A 47 -4.58 -14.30 -0.93
CA VAL A 47 -4.86 -14.16 -2.36
C VAL A 47 -4.66 -12.71 -2.71
N GLN A 48 -3.52 -12.41 -3.32
CA GLN A 48 -3.15 -11.05 -3.71
C GLN A 48 -2.47 -11.04 -5.07
N SER A 49 -2.59 -9.90 -5.73
CA SER A 49 -1.82 -9.57 -6.92
C SER A 49 -1.10 -8.25 -6.73
N ARG A 50 0.02 -8.07 -7.39
CA ARG A 50 0.80 -6.83 -7.33
C ARG A 50 1.37 -6.45 -8.69
N TYR A 51 1.65 -5.17 -8.85
CA TYR A 51 2.45 -4.63 -9.95
C TYR A 51 3.40 -3.56 -9.44
N HIS A 52 4.70 -3.76 -9.66
CA HIS A 52 5.72 -2.74 -9.36
C HIS A 52 5.76 -1.73 -10.51
N LEU A 53 5.43 -0.48 -10.21
CA LEU A 53 5.41 0.57 -11.21
C LEU A 53 6.84 1.01 -11.56
N THR A 54 7.26 0.69 -12.77
CA THR A 54 8.57 1.07 -13.33
C THR A 54 8.43 2.02 -14.52
N ASP A 55 7.36 1.86 -15.30
CA ASP A 55 7.03 2.75 -16.42
C ASP A 55 5.91 3.72 -16.03
N TYR A 56 6.29 4.94 -15.69
CA TYR A 56 5.36 6.00 -15.31
C TYR A 56 4.64 6.65 -16.50
N SER A 57 5.08 6.39 -17.73
CA SER A 57 4.49 7.00 -18.94
C SER A 57 3.08 6.49 -19.21
N ILE A 58 2.75 5.28 -18.77
CA ILE A 58 1.43 4.67 -18.96
C ILE A 58 0.38 5.16 -17.95
N VAL A 59 0.81 5.82 -16.85
CA VAL A 59 -0.06 6.32 -15.78
C VAL A 59 0.32 7.76 -15.39
N PRO A 60 0.08 8.74 -16.27
CA PRO A 60 0.57 10.11 -16.09
C PRO A 60 0.00 10.82 -14.84
N GLU A 61 -1.22 10.52 -14.41
CA GLU A 61 -1.78 11.12 -13.19
C GLU A 61 -1.17 10.51 -11.94
N THR A 62 -0.95 9.20 -11.94
CA THR A 62 -0.19 8.52 -10.89
C THR A 62 1.24 9.05 -10.82
N ALA A 63 1.91 9.27 -11.96
CA ALA A 63 3.24 9.85 -12.03
C ALA A 63 3.34 11.21 -11.33
N LYS A 64 2.36 12.10 -11.55
CA LYS A 64 2.29 13.42 -10.88
C LYS A 64 2.18 13.29 -9.36
N VAL A 65 1.37 12.35 -8.88
CA VAL A 65 1.22 12.09 -7.44
C VAL A 65 2.53 11.55 -6.86
N VAL A 66 3.18 10.61 -7.54
CA VAL A 66 4.48 10.07 -7.14
C VAL A 66 5.54 11.15 -7.04
N GLU A 67 5.63 12.04 -8.03
CA GLU A 67 6.58 13.15 -8.04
C GLU A 67 6.31 14.13 -6.89
N SER A 68 5.05 14.47 -6.65
CA SER A 68 4.64 15.32 -5.52
C SER A 68 5.01 14.71 -4.17
N LEU A 69 4.83 13.40 -4.00
CA LEU A 69 5.20 12.72 -2.77
C LEU A 69 6.72 12.62 -2.57
N ARG A 70 7.48 12.41 -3.65
CA ARG A 70 8.96 12.39 -3.59
C ARG A 70 9.58 13.69 -3.12
N ALA A 71 8.90 14.81 -3.32
CA ALA A 71 9.35 16.10 -2.81
C ALA A 71 9.38 16.16 -1.26
N SER A 72 8.63 15.32 -0.58
CA SER A 72 8.46 15.34 0.89
C SER A 72 8.82 14.02 1.57
N PHE A 73 8.87 12.92 0.85
CA PHE A 73 9.02 11.57 1.41
C PHE A 73 10.03 10.73 0.64
N ASP A 74 10.84 9.97 1.38
CA ASP A 74 11.78 9.02 0.80
C ASP A 74 11.08 7.68 0.57
N PHE A 75 11.06 7.22 -0.68
CA PHE A 75 10.66 5.87 -1.06
C PHE A 75 11.30 5.49 -2.39
N THR A 76 11.56 4.21 -2.57
CA THR A 76 12.19 3.65 -3.77
C THR A 76 11.22 2.84 -4.63
N HIS A 77 10.19 2.27 -4.01
CA HIS A 77 9.25 1.38 -4.68
C HIS A 77 7.83 1.94 -4.64
N VAL A 78 7.18 1.89 -5.80
CA VAL A 78 5.77 2.21 -5.97
C VAL A 78 5.07 0.96 -6.48
N THR A 79 4.05 0.49 -5.75
CA THR A 79 3.44 -0.81 -6.04
C THR A 79 1.93 -0.73 -5.91
N TYR A 80 1.22 -1.18 -6.92
CA TYR A 80 -0.20 -1.51 -6.81
C TYR A 80 -0.35 -2.86 -6.11
N ARG A 81 -1.20 -2.93 -5.11
CA ARG A 81 -1.49 -4.14 -4.34
C ARG A 81 -2.99 -4.39 -4.29
N LEU A 82 -3.42 -5.45 -4.94
CA LEU A 82 -4.80 -5.95 -4.91
C LEU A 82 -4.88 -7.12 -3.96
N VAL A 83 -5.76 -7.04 -2.98
CA VAL A 83 -5.99 -8.09 -1.97
C VAL A 83 -7.43 -8.55 -2.07
N MET A 84 -7.61 -9.83 -2.38
CA MET A 84 -8.91 -10.45 -2.60
C MET A 84 -9.68 -10.66 -1.28
N PRO A 85 -11.00 -10.84 -1.35
CA PRO A 85 -11.80 -11.26 -0.20
C PRO A 85 -11.28 -12.51 0.50
N ASN A 86 -11.59 -12.66 1.79
CA ASN A 86 -11.18 -13.80 2.64
C ASN A 86 -9.66 -13.97 2.76
N THR A 87 -8.93 -12.87 2.71
CA THR A 87 -7.48 -12.83 2.84
C THR A 87 -7.09 -12.27 4.20
N CYS A 88 -6.14 -12.96 4.86
CA CYS A 88 -5.51 -12.51 6.09
C CYS A 88 -4.03 -12.81 6.02
N TYR A 89 -3.19 -11.81 6.28
CA TYR A 89 -1.74 -11.99 6.37
C TYR A 89 -1.35 -12.59 7.73
N ASN A 90 -0.18 -13.23 7.76
CA ASN A 90 0.47 -13.58 9.03
C ASN A 90 0.86 -12.31 9.78
N TRP A 91 0.94 -12.39 11.10
CA TRP A 91 1.56 -11.36 11.93
C TRP A 91 3.03 -11.21 11.56
N HIS A 92 3.45 -10.00 11.26
CA HIS A 92 4.83 -9.69 10.89
C HIS A 92 5.14 -8.22 11.21
N TYR A 93 6.39 -7.85 11.07
CA TYR A 93 6.86 -6.47 11.09
C TYR A 93 7.93 -6.29 10.03
N ASP A 94 8.03 -5.06 9.50
CA ASP A 94 9.03 -4.66 8.53
C ASP A 94 10.02 -3.71 9.21
N PRO A 95 11.23 -4.15 9.60
CA PRO A 95 12.11 -3.37 10.45
C PRO A 95 12.48 -2.02 9.86
N GLY A 96 12.21 -0.96 10.64
CA GLY A 96 12.58 0.41 10.28
C GLY A 96 11.76 1.03 9.15
N GLU A 97 10.65 0.42 8.76
CA GLU A 97 9.90 0.85 7.60
C GLU A 97 8.66 1.66 7.94
N VAL A 98 8.56 2.75 7.24
CA VAL A 98 7.34 3.53 7.08
C VAL A 98 6.85 3.31 5.66
N CYS A 99 5.59 2.95 5.52
CA CYS A 99 4.94 2.79 4.23
C CYS A 99 3.87 3.87 4.06
N TYR A 100 3.71 4.34 2.83
CA TYR A 100 2.61 5.25 2.50
C TYR A 100 1.58 4.49 1.67
N HIS A 101 0.31 4.69 1.97
CA HIS A 101 -0.80 4.05 1.27
C HIS A 101 -1.77 5.07 0.70
N ILE A 102 -2.15 4.88 -0.54
CA ILE A 102 -3.31 5.53 -1.17
C ILE A 102 -4.35 4.45 -1.43
N PRO A 103 -5.43 4.36 -0.63
CA PRO A 103 -6.53 3.46 -0.93
C PRO A 103 -7.28 3.93 -2.17
N LEU A 104 -7.30 3.09 -3.22
CA LEU A 104 -8.05 3.33 -4.44
C LEU A 104 -9.42 2.64 -4.41
N GLN A 105 -9.47 1.47 -3.77
CA GLN A 105 -10.69 0.71 -3.51
C GLN A 105 -10.59 0.02 -2.15
N THR A 106 -11.65 0.05 -1.38
CA THR A 106 -11.75 -0.62 -0.08
C THR A 106 -13.19 -1.03 0.21
N ASN A 107 -13.39 -1.81 1.27
CA ASN A 107 -14.71 -2.23 1.74
C ASN A 107 -14.71 -2.30 3.29
N PRO A 108 -15.88 -2.36 3.95
CA PRO A 108 -15.96 -2.36 5.41
C PRO A 108 -15.27 -3.54 6.12
N GLY A 109 -14.94 -4.60 5.40
CA GLY A 109 -14.21 -5.75 5.94
C GLY A 109 -12.68 -5.62 5.88
N CYS A 110 -12.15 -4.50 5.37
CA CYS A 110 -10.72 -4.28 5.23
C CYS A 110 -10.13 -3.58 6.45
N TRP A 111 -9.27 -4.29 7.19
CA TRP A 111 -8.66 -3.78 8.39
C TRP A 111 -7.16 -3.98 8.39
N PHE A 112 -6.43 -2.93 8.77
CA PHE A 112 -5.04 -3.01 9.16
C PHE A 112 -4.99 -3.13 10.69
N VAL A 113 -4.36 -4.17 11.21
CA VAL A 113 -4.49 -4.57 12.61
C VAL A 113 -3.11 -4.63 13.26
N TYR A 114 -2.93 -3.91 14.35
CA TYR A 114 -1.83 -4.02 15.30
C TYR A 114 -2.31 -4.76 16.56
N GLU A 115 -1.39 -5.13 17.46
CA GLU A 115 -1.73 -5.90 18.67
C GLU A 115 -2.90 -5.32 19.49
N HIS A 116 -3.04 -4.00 19.51
CA HIS A 116 -4.04 -3.34 20.37
C HIS A 116 -4.96 -2.38 19.60
N ARG A 117 -4.82 -2.29 18.29
CA ARG A 117 -5.58 -1.32 17.47
C ARG A 117 -5.84 -1.87 16.08
N SER A 118 -6.98 -1.48 15.53
CA SER A 118 -7.30 -1.71 14.12
C SER A 118 -7.67 -0.40 13.44
N PHE A 119 -7.35 -0.31 12.16
CA PHE A 119 -7.57 0.87 11.34
C PHE A 119 -8.23 0.49 10.03
N HIS A 120 -9.22 1.28 9.65
CA HIS A 120 -9.85 1.21 8.34
C HIS A 120 -9.39 2.41 7.51
N MET A 121 -8.58 2.16 6.48
CA MET A 121 -8.12 3.20 5.58
C MET A 121 -9.15 3.40 4.47
N LEU A 122 -9.82 4.54 4.49
CA LEU A 122 -10.87 4.87 3.52
C LEU A 122 -10.30 5.28 2.17
N ALA A 123 -10.97 4.91 1.08
CA ALA A 123 -10.69 5.42 -0.28
C ALA A 123 -11.31 6.82 -0.47
N ASN A 124 -10.81 7.81 0.28
CA ASN A 124 -11.36 9.15 0.41
C ASN A 124 -10.40 10.26 -0.03
N ASN A 125 -9.53 9.98 -0.99
CA ASN A 125 -8.49 10.89 -1.47
C ASN A 125 -7.37 11.18 -0.44
N ALA A 126 -7.26 10.40 0.63
CA ALA A 126 -6.18 10.55 1.60
C ALA A 126 -4.95 9.70 1.25
N VAL A 127 -3.80 10.23 1.61
CA VAL A 127 -2.56 9.45 1.73
C VAL A 127 -2.38 9.11 3.21
N TYR A 128 -2.15 7.85 3.51
CA TYR A 128 -1.91 7.39 4.87
C TYR A 128 -0.43 7.05 5.05
N ILE A 129 0.16 7.53 6.15
CA ILE A 129 1.44 7.05 6.66
C ILE A 129 1.17 5.87 7.59
N VAL A 130 1.86 4.76 7.38
CA VAL A 130 1.67 3.50 8.10
C VAL A 130 2.99 3.05 8.71
N ASN A 131 3.00 2.76 10.00
CA ASN A 131 4.16 2.25 10.71
C ASN A 131 4.27 0.72 10.58
N ASN A 132 4.96 0.25 9.57
CA ASN A 132 5.19 -1.17 9.34
C ASN A 132 6.26 -1.78 10.29
N GLY A 133 7.01 -0.95 11.02
CA GLY A 133 7.98 -1.41 12.01
C GLY A 133 7.37 -2.00 13.29
N ARG A 134 6.04 -1.94 13.42
CA ARG A 134 5.30 -2.60 14.51
C ARG A 134 4.67 -3.90 14.03
N ASN A 135 4.52 -4.87 14.93
CA ASN A 135 3.78 -6.10 14.61
C ASN A 135 2.38 -5.78 14.11
N HIS A 136 2.07 -6.26 12.93
CA HIS A 136 0.81 -6.00 12.27
C HIS A 136 0.36 -7.16 11.38
N THR A 137 -0.89 -7.10 11.01
CA THR A 137 -1.49 -7.91 9.95
C THR A 137 -2.50 -7.10 9.17
N PHE A 138 -2.90 -7.61 8.04
CA PHE A 138 -3.98 -7.06 7.22
C PHE A 138 -5.04 -8.12 6.97
N VAL A 139 -6.31 -7.72 7.03
CA VAL A 139 -7.46 -8.59 6.80
C VAL A 139 -8.38 -7.95 5.76
N ASN A 140 -8.80 -8.73 4.77
CA ASN A 140 -9.96 -8.43 3.94
C ASN A 140 -11.04 -9.51 4.17
N ALA A 141 -11.89 -9.27 5.17
CA ALA A 141 -13.05 -10.11 5.48
C ALA A 141 -14.32 -9.68 4.72
N GLY A 142 -14.20 -8.72 3.82
CA GLY A 142 -15.31 -8.22 3.01
C GLY A 142 -15.60 -9.08 1.78
N LYS A 143 -16.49 -8.59 0.92
CA LYS A 143 -16.91 -9.28 -0.31
C LYS A 143 -16.22 -8.77 -1.56
N GLU A 144 -15.62 -7.59 -1.49
CA GLU A 144 -14.96 -6.92 -2.61
C GLU A 144 -13.44 -6.87 -2.42
N PRO A 145 -12.66 -6.84 -3.50
CA PRO A 145 -11.23 -6.64 -3.40
C PRO A 145 -10.86 -5.28 -2.77
N ARG A 146 -9.66 -5.23 -2.21
CA ARG A 146 -9.04 -3.98 -1.76
C ARG A 146 -7.85 -3.68 -2.67
N LEU A 147 -7.82 -2.47 -3.22
CA LEU A 147 -6.72 -1.96 -4.03
C LEU A 147 -6.07 -0.76 -3.38
N HIS A 148 -4.78 -0.84 -3.13
CA HIS A 148 -3.95 0.26 -2.67
C HIS A 148 -2.78 0.51 -3.62
N LEU A 149 -2.44 1.78 -3.80
CA LEU A 149 -1.15 2.21 -4.29
C LEU A 149 -0.26 2.43 -3.06
N THR A 150 0.88 1.75 -2.99
CA THR A 150 1.79 1.75 -1.85
C THR A 150 3.16 2.28 -2.23
N PHE A 151 3.80 2.98 -1.30
CA PHE A 151 5.11 3.58 -1.47
C PHE A 151 6.00 3.13 -0.32
N MET A 152 7.07 2.41 -0.65
CA MET A 152 7.95 1.79 0.33
C MET A 152 9.40 2.05 -0.01
N ASP A 153 10.23 2.13 1.03
CA ASP A 153 11.67 2.10 0.89
C ASP A 153 12.22 0.84 1.55
N PHE A 154 12.58 -0.15 0.74
CA PHE A 154 13.14 -1.40 1.25
C PHE A 154 14.60 -1.30 1.71
N GLY A 155 15.21 -0.12 1.67
CA GLY A 155 16.64 0.00 1.90
C GLY A 155 17.47 -0.79 0.88
N THR A 156 18.79 -0.69 0.95
CA THR A 156 19.71 -1.44 0.08
C THR A 156 19.96 -2.89 0.52
N THR A 157 19.32 -3.33 1.59
CA THR A 157 19.54 -4.65 2.19
C THR A 157 18.25 -5.46 2.18
N ASN A 158 18.06 -6.27 1.18
CA ASN A 158 17.13 -7.40 1.00
C ASN A 158 16.15 -7.25 -0.18
N GLN A 159 16.69 -7.47 -1.38
CA GLN A 159 15.86 -7.75 -2.55
C GLN A 159 15.32 -9.19 -2.60
N ASN A 160 15.50 -10.02 -1.57
CA ASN A 160 15.24 -11.46 -1.63
C ASN A 160 14.28 -12.03 -0.58
N THR A 161 13.50 -11.23 0.09
CA THR A 161 12.48 -11.76 1.00
C THR A 161 11.18 -10.99 0.83
N TYR A 162 10.34 -11.45 -0.11
CA TYR A 162 8.86 -11.39 -0.09
C TYR A 162 8.30 -11.81 -1.46
#